data_214f618ed9359d327ef51ef6788f9fcc
#
_entry.id   214f618ed9359d327ef51ef6788f9fcc
#
_cell.length_a   1.000
_cell.length_b   1.000
_cell.length_c   1.000
_cell.angle_alpha   90.00
_cell.angle_beta   90.00
_cell.angle_gamma   90.00
#
_symmetry.space_group_name_H-M   'P 1'
#
loop_
_entity.id
_entity.type
_entity.pdbx_description
1 polymer ?
#
loop_
_entity_poly.entity_id
_entity_poly.type
_entity_poly.pdbx_seq_one_letter_code
_entity_poly.pdbx_strand_id
1 'polypeptide(L)'
;MSSETISVSKLMNRKVQTDFEDQNIMSACNIMHANDIGSVIIVTRNEDRTPVGIITERDIVRVLGKLNPDLLNTPLKTLMSSPLITLEESASMTDASKLMNIKKIRRLVVVDRNNKMTGILTQNDIFRAIDKNPNLFSEFYGESFSSKFKEIYEKYNQYRLENLMPEFNKYRLED
;
A
#
# COMPACT_ATOMS: atom_id res chain seq x y z
N MET A 1 -24.23 -8.66 -17.72
CA MET A 1 -22.78 -8.49 -18.01
C MET A 1 -22.06 -8.72 -16.71
N SER A 2 -21.27 -9.79 -16.60
CA SER A 2 -20.48 -10.06 -15.41
C SER A 2 -19.47 -8.93 -15.26
N SER A 3 -19.53 -8.15 -14.16
CA SER A 3 -18.50 -7.19 -13.81
C SER A 3 -17.19 -7.95 -13.67
N GLU A 4 -16.23 -7.69 -14.54
CA GLU A 4 -14.89 -8.27 -14.42
C GLU A 4 -14.25 -7.71 -13.13
N THR A 5 -14.28 -8.51 -12.10
CA THR A 5 -13.64 -8.17 -10.81
C THR A 5 -12.14 -7.96 -11.03
N ILE A 6 -11.62 -6.77 -10.71
CA ILE A 6 -10.21 -6.49 -10.91
C ILE A 6 -9.37 -7.31 -9.92
N SER A 7 -8.42 -8.08 -10.45
CA SER A 7 -7.47 -8.84 -9.65
C SER A 7 -6.38 -7.93 -9.04
N VAL A 8 -5.90 -8.31 -7.88
CA VAL A 8 -4.79 -7.65 -7.17
C VAL A 8 -3.54 -7.54 -8.04
N SER A 9 -3.27 -8.53 -8.89
CA SER A 9 -2.12 -8.54 -9.81
C SER A 9 -2.08 -7.35 -10.79
N LYS A 10 -3.24 -6.75 -11.10
CA LYS A 10 -3.35 -5.57 -11.97
C LYS A 10 -3.09 -4.25 -11.21
N LEU A 11 -3.17 -4.26 -9.88
CA LEU A 11 -3.10 -3.07 -9.02
C LEU A 11 -1.79 -2.96 -8.24
N MET A 12 -1.16 -4.10 -7.90
CA MET A 12 0.01 -4.16 -7.04
C MET A 12 1.25 -3.53 -7.69
N ASN A 13 2.15 -3.04 -6.84
CA ASN A 13 3.50 -2.68 -7.25
C ASN A 13 4.40 -3.93 -7.21
N ARG A 14 5.03 -4.25 -8.34
CA ARG A 14 5.95 -5.39 -8.48
C ARG A 14 7.38 -5.06 -8.05
N LYS A 15 7.75 -3.77 -7.97
CA LYS A 15 9.08 -3.34 -7.51
C LYS A 15 9.08 -3.23 -5.99
N VAL A 16 9.15 -4.36 -5.30
CA VAL A 16 9.16 -4.40 -3.83
C VAL A 16 10.59 -4.18 -3.33
N GLN A 17 10.77 -3.16 -2.48
CA GLN A 17 12.03 -2.94 -1.79
C GLN A 17 12.11 -3.84 -0.56
N THR A 18 13.26 -4.49 -0.39
CA THR A 18 13.52 -5.44 0.70
C THR A 18 14.77 -5.07 1.48
N ASP A 19 14.82 -5.48 2.74
CA ASP A 19 16.02 -5.44 3.57
C ASP A 19 16.17 -6.75 4.34
N PHE A 20 17.36 -7.03 4.88
CA PHE A 20 17.60 -8.26 5.61
C PHE A 20 17.22 -8.11 7.09
N GLU A 21 16.78 -9.22 7.67
CA GLU A 21 16.30 -9.28 9.06
C GLU A 21 17.32 -8.89 10.12
N ASP A 22 18.62 -9.02 9.82
CA ASP A 22 19.75 -8.66 10.67
C ASP A 22 20.22 -7.20 10.50
N GLN A 23 19.70 -6.47 9.54
CA GLN A 23 19.93 -5.03 9.38
C GLN A 23 19.21 -4.24 10.48
N ASN A 24 19.52 -2.96 10.60
CA ASN A 24 18.95 -2.07 11.60
C ASN A 24 17.97 -1.05 10.99
N ILE A 25 17.34 -0.26 11.85
CA ILE A 25 16.35 0.75 11.43
C ILE A 25 16.92 1.78 10.45
N MET A 26 18.17 2.17 10.58
CA MET A 26 18.79 3.16 9.68
C MET A 26 18.87 2.64 8.25
N SER A 27 19.14 1.33 8.08
CA SER A 27 19.11 0.69 6.76
C SER A 27 17.72 0.80 6.13
N ALA A 28 16.67 0.43 6.87
CA ALA A 28 15.28 0.56 6.39
C ALA A 28 14.90 2.02 6.07
N CYS A 29 15.29 2.99 6.92
CA CYS A 29 15.08 4.41 6.67
C CYS A 29 15.73 4.89 5.37
N ASN A 30 16.98 4.49 5.14
CA ASN A 30 17.70 4.84 3.92
C ASN A 30 17.02 4.29 2.65
N ILE A 31 16.54 3.04 2.71
CA ILE A 31 15.78 2.42 1.60
C ILE A 31 14.48 3.19 1.37
N MET A 32 13.74 3.52 2.42
CA MET A 32 12.49 4.27 2.32
C MET A 32 12.72 5.65 1.71
N HIS A 33 13.73 6.39 2.20
CA HIS A 33 14.06 7.71 1.71
C HIS A 33 14.52 7.69 0.24
N ALA A 34 15.44 6.79 -0.11
CA ALA A 34 16.00 6.70 -1.46
C ALA A 34 14.96 6.31 -2.54
N ASN A 35 13.87 5.63 -2.14
CA ASN A 35 12.85 5.14 -3.07
C ASN A 35 11.49 5.85 -2.91
N ASP A 36 11.39 6.85 -2.04
CA ASP A 36 10.14 7.59 -1.71
C ASP A 36 8.98 6.62 -1.34
N ILE A 37 9.27 5.69 -0.42
CA ILE A 37 8.31 4.67 0.03
C ILE A 37 8.17 4.65 1.56
N GLY A 38 6.99 4.29 2.05
CA GLY A 38 6.69 4.24 3.49
C GLY A 38 6.76 2.84 4.11
N SER A 39 7.41 1.86 3.46
CA SER A 39 7.62 0.52 4.03
C SER A 39 8.66 -0.29 3.27
N VAL A 40 9.32 -1.20 3.99
CA VAL A 40 10.29 -2.16 3.45
C VAL A 40 9.90 -3.56 3.91
N ILE A 41 9.95 -4.54 3.01
CA ILE A 41 9.72 -5.94 3.34
C ILE A 41 11.02 -6.53 3.86
N ILE A 42 10.94 -7.21 4.99
CA ILE A 42 12.09 -7.85 5.62
C ILE A 42 12.17 -9.28 5.17
N VAL A 43 13.35 -9.68 4.71
CA VAL A 43 13.64 -11.01 4.17
C VAL A 43 14.78 -11.68 4.92
N THR A 44 14.79 -13.02 4.89
CA THR A 44 15.91 -13.81 5.39
C THR A 44 17.13 -13.72 4.46
N ARG A 45 18.34 -14.04 4.97
CA ARG A 45 19.56 -14.10 4.16
C ARG A 45 19.76 -15.43 3.41
N ASN A 46 18.79 -16.34 3.47
CA ASN A 46 18.86 -17.54 2.67
C ASN A 46 18.77 -17.24 1.15
N GLU A 47 19.07 -18.23 0.32
CA GLU A 47 19.04 -18.08 -1.14
C GLU A 47 17.67 -17.61 -1.67
N ASP A 48 16.58 -18.08 -1.05
CA ASP A 48 15.21 -17.75 -1.45
C ASP A 48 14.76 -16.37 -1.02
N ARG A 49 15.50 -15.66 -0.13
CA ARG A 49 15.12 -14.37 0.44
C ARG A 49 13.66 -14.36 0.89
N THR A 50 13.31 -15.32 1.76
CA THR A 50 11.95 -15.50 2.22
C THR A 50 11.45 -14.27 2.96
N PRO A 51 10.31 -13.68 2.59
CA PRO A 51 9.73 -12.53 3.29
C PRO A 51 9.19 -12.96 4.65
N VAL A 52 9.67 -12.31 5.72
CA VAL A 52 9.36 -12.68 7.12
C VAL A 52 8.68 -11.57 7.91
N GLY A 53 8.74 -10.32 7.44
CA GLY A 53 8.14 -9.19 8.13
C GLY A 53 8.09 -7.93 7.28
N ILE A 54 7.53 -6.88 7.86
CA ILE A 54 7.46 -5.54 7.27
C ILE A 54 7.82 -4.50 8.32
N ILE A 55 8.61 -3.51 7.92
CA ILE A 55 8.85 -2.26 8.66
C ILE A 55 8.17 -1.13 7.93
N THR A 56 7.47 -0.28 8.67
CA THR A 56 6.77 0.89 8.15
C THR A 56 7.24 2.17 8.85
N GLU A 57 6.95 3.34 8.26
CA GLU A 57 7.17 4.65 8.89
C GLU A 57 6.59 4.72 10.30
N ARG A 58 5.41 4.11 10.53
CA ARG A 58 4.77 4.05 11.85
C ARG A 58 5.62 3.28 12.86
N ASP A 59 6.26 2.21 12.45
CA ASP A 59 7.12 1.40 13.33
C ASP A 59 8.38 2.20 13.70
N ILE A 60 8.95 2.94 12.74
CA ILE A 60 10.08 3.86 12.97
C ILE A 60 9.69 4.93 13.99
N VAL A 61 8.55 5.61 13.80
CA VAL A 61 8.06 6.62 14.75
C VAL A 61 7.86 6.03 16.16
N ARG A 62 7.34 4.81 16.26
CA ARG A 62 7.18 4.12 17.56
C ARG A 62 8.51 3.84 18.24
N VAL A 63 9.54 3.47 17.49
CA VAL A 63 10.88 3.23 18.01
C VAL A 63 11.50 4.53 18.51
N LEU A 64 11.47 5.57 17.71
CA LEU A 64 11.99 6.89 18.06
C LEU A 64 11.26 7.48 19.29
N GLY A 65 9.95 7.28 19.37
CA GLY A 65 9.13 7.74 20.52
C GLY A 65 9.47 7.09 21.85
N LYS A 66 10.21 5.97 21.85
CA LYS A 66 10.69 5.33 23.09
C LYS A 66 11.93 6.01 23.69
N LEU A 67 12.52 6.98 22.99
CA LEU A 67 13.69 7.75 23.41
C LEU A 67 14.90 6.88 23.86
N ASN A 68 15.00 5.66 23.29
CA ASN A 68 16.11 4.75 23.56
C ASN A 68 17.02 4.65 22.32
N PRO A 69 18.23 5.24 22.35
CA PRO A 69 19.17 5.21 21.23
C PRO A 69 19.61 3.81 20.81
N ASP A 70 19.64 2.84 21.72
CA ASP A 70 20.04 1.46 21.42
C ASP A 70 19.10 0.78 20.42
N LEU A 71 17.84 1.24 20.35
CA LEU A 71 16.86 0.72 19.37
C LEU A 71 17.26 1.02 17.93
N LEU A 72 18.08 2.02 17.66
CA LEU A 72 18.57 2.32 16.30
C LEU A 72 19.49 1.22 15.76
N ASN A 73 20.20 0.53 16.66
CA ASN A 73 21.10 -0.58 16.32
C ASN A 73 20.42 -1.96 16.42
N THR A 74 19.16 -2.00 16.87
CA THR A 74 18.42 -3.25 17.05
C THR A 74 18.10 -3.88 15.67
N PRO A 75 18.31 -5.19 15.50
CA PRO A 75 17.99 -5.88 14.26
C PRO A 75 16.51 -5.77 13.89
N LEU A 76 16.22 -5.59 12.58
CA LEU A 76 14.87 -5.41 12.04
C LEU A 76 13.92 -6.55 12.43
N LYS A 77 14.43 -7.79 12.55
CA LYS A 77 13.63 -8.94 13.01
C LYS A 77 12.96 -8.74 14.37
N THR A 78 13.52 -7.90 15.23
CA THR A 78 12.97 -7.60 16.56
C THR A 78 11.91 -6.50 16.52
N LEU A 79 11.96 -5.64 15.50
CA LEU A 79 11.15 -4.42 15.38
C LEU A 79 10.04 -4.55 14.34
N MET A 80 10.19 -5.47 13.38
CA MET A 80 9.25 -5.66 12.28
C MET A 80 7.89 -6.18 12.76
N SER A 81 6.85 -5.86 12.02
CA SER A 81 5.56 -6.52 12.12
C SER A 81 5.64 -7.90 11.44
N SER A 82 5.41 -8.95 12.21
CA SER A 82 5.44 -10.37 11.78
C SER A 82 4.35 -11.16 12.53
N PRO A 83 3.76 -12.25 11.96
CA PRO A 83 3.96 -12.69 10.57
C PRO A 83 3.36 -11.74 9.54
N LEU A 84 3.83 -11.82 8.30
CA LEU A 84 3.27 -11.07 7.17
C LEU A 84 1.84 -11.51 6.90
N ILE A 85 0.99 -10.53 6.59
CA ILE A 85 -0.35 -10.79 6.05
C ILE A 85 -0.22 -10.74 4.54
N THR A 86 -0.48 -11.89 3.92
CA THR A 86 -0.35 -12.09 2.48
C THR A 86 -1.71 -12.24 1.81
N LEU A 87 -1.75 -12.01 0.50
CA LEU A 87 -2.90 -12.23 -0.34
C LEU A 87 -2.43 -12.76 -1.70
N GLU A 88 -3.17 -13.73 -2.27
CA GLU A 88 -2.85 -14.24 -3.59
C GLU A 88 -3.07 -13.17 -4.68
N GLU A 89 -2.23 -13.16 -5.71
CA GLU A 89 -2.32 -12.21 -6.83
C GLU A 89 -3.59 -12.35 -7.66
N SER A 90 -4.26 -13.50 -7.59
CA SER A 90 -5.56 -13.79 -8.20
C SER A 90 -6.76 -13.22 -7.44
N ALA A 91 -6.57 -12.85 -6.17
CA ALA A 91 -7.62 -12.31 -5.34
C ALA A 91 -8.17 -10.99 -5.89
N SER A 92 -9.41 -10.68 -5.51
CA SER A 92 -10.06 -9.45 -5.95
C SER A 92 -9.59 -8.22 -5.16
N MET A 93 -9.73 -7.04 -5.78
CA MET A 93 -9.55 -5.75 -5.11
C MET A 93 -10.45 -5.63 -3.86
N THR A 94 -11.66 -6.17 -3.92
CA THR A 94 -12.62 -6.17 -2.80
C THR A 94 -12.12 -7.03 -1.64
N ASP A 95 -11.57 -8.23 -1.93
CA ASP A 95 -10.99 -9.10 -0.89
C ASP A 95 -9.78 -8.45 -0.22
N ALA A 96 -8.93 -7.79 -1.02
CA ALA A 96 -7.80 -7.02 -0.50
C ALA A 96 -8.26 -5.92 0.47
N SER A 97 -9.26 -5.13 0.08
CA SER A 97 -9.80 -4.07 0.92
C SER A 97 -10.43 -4.59 2.20
N LYS A 98 -11.23 -5.66 2.11
CA LYS A 98 -11.82 -6.33 3.29
C LYS A 98 -10.73 -6.82 4.24
N LEU A 99 -9.69 -7.47 3.72
CA LEU A 99 -8.58 -7.99 4.52
C LEU A 99 -7.82 -6.86 5.21
N MET A 100 -7.50 -5.76 4.49
CA MET A 100 -6.87 -4.57 5.07
C MET A 100 -7.71 -3.99 6.21
N ASN A 101 -9.05 -3.91 6.03
CA ASN A 101 -9.96 -3.38 7.05
C ASN A 101 -10.03 -4.28 8.29
N ILE A 102 -10.23 -5.59 8.11
CA ILE A 102 -10.31 -6.57 9.20
C ILE A 102 -9.00 -6.59 10.01
N LYS A 103 -7.86 -6.57 9.33
CA LYS A 103 -6.52 -6.60 9.96
C LYS A 103 -6.02 -5.22 10.40
N LYS A 104 -6.75 -4.14 10.10
CA LYS A 104 -6.38 -2.75 10.39
C LYS A 104 -5.00 -2.37 9.85
N ILE A 105 -4.69 -2.85 8.65
CA ILE A 105 -3.44 -2.59 7.92
C ILE A 105 -3.72 -1.87 6.60
N ARG A 106 -2.73 -1.19 6.05
CA ARG A 106 -2.86 -0.42 4.81
C ARG A 106 -2.03 -0.99 3.66
N ARG A 107 -1.37 -2.13 3.89
CA ARG A 107 -0.49 -2.80 2.92
C ARG A 107 -0.63 -4.30 3.05
N LEU A 108 -0.59 -5.00 1.91
CA LEU A 108 -0.59 -6.45 1.82
C LEU A 108 0.58 -6.89 0.96
N VAL A 109 1.29 -7.90 1.39
CA VAL A 109 2.25 -8.60 0.55
C VAL A 109 1.49 -9.53 -0.38
N VAL A 110 1.75 -9.43 -1.67
CA VAL A 110 1.08 -10.26 -2.68
C VAL A 110 1.98 -11.43 -3.04
N VAL A 111 1.38 -12.61 -3.10
CA VAL A 111 2.09 -13.87 -3.37
C VAL A 111 1.45 -14.62 -4.54
N ASP A 112 2.25 -15.46 -5.20
CA ASP A 112 1.76 -16.43 -6.16
C ASP A 112 1.23 -17.72 -5.48
N ARG A 113 0.80 -18.68 -6.27
CA ARG A 113 0.30 -19.99 -5.80
C ARG A 113 1.35 -20.83 -5.06
N ASN A 114 2.63 -20.49 -5.20
CA ASN A 114 3.74 -21.14 -4.51
C ASN A 114 4.17 -20.37 -3.24
N ASN A 115 3.35 -19.40 -2.77
CA ASN A 115 3.67 -18.48 -1.67
C ASN A 115 4.93 -17.63 -1.90
N LYS A 116 5.37 -17.45 -3.15
CA LYS A 116 6.46 -16.56 -3.49
C LYS A 116 5.93 -15.14 -3.64
N MET A 117 6.60 -14.18 -3.03
CA MET A 117 6.26 -12.77 -3.12
C MET A 117 6.36 -12.27 -4.57
N THR A 118 5.26 -11.69 -5.09
CA THR A 118 5.15 -11.13 -6.43
C THR A 118 4.92 -9.62 -6.45
N GLY A 119 4.54 -9.04 -5.30
CA GLY A 119 4.28 -7.63 -5.21
C GLY A 119 3.85 -7.16 -3.82
N ILE A 120 3.55 -5.88 -3.74
CA ILE A 120 2.91 -5.23 -2.60
C ILE A 120 1.72 -4.41 -3.08
N LEU A 121 0.60 -4.50 -2.38
CA LEU A 121 -0.60 -3.70 -2.63
C LEU A 121 -0.86 -2.79 -1.44
N THR A 122 -1.11 -1.51 -1.72
CA THR A 122 -1.46 -0.51 -0.70
C THR A 122 -2.89 0.00 -0.87
N GLN A 123 -3.46 0.61 0.18
CA GLN A 123 -4.73 1.32 0.07
C GLN A 123 -4.67 2.42 -1.01
N ASN A 124 -3.54 3.11 -1.15
CA ASN A 124 -3.37 4.16 -2.16
C ASN A 124 -3.45 3.59 -3.58
N ASP A 125 -2.97 2.37 -3.81
CA ASP A 125 -3.08 1.74 -5.14
C ASP A 125 -4.52 1.45 -5.48
N ILE A 126 -5.32 1.02 -4.49
CA ILE A 126 -6.77 0.82 -4.63
C ILE A 126 -7.46 2.16 -4.94
N PHE A 127 -7.17 3.21 -4.17
CA PHE A 127 -7.75 4.55 -4.41
C PHE A 127 -7.38 5.10 -5.79
N ARG A 128 -6.13 4.97 -6.22
CA ARG A 128 -5.70 5.38 -7.56
C ARG A 128 -6.43 4.61 -8.67
N ALA A 129 -6.71 3.33 -8.46
CA ALA A 129 -7.46 2.54 -9.42
C ALA A 129 -8.92 3.03 -9.53
N ILE A 130 -9.56 3.31 -8.41
CA ILE A 130 -10.92 3.87 -8.35
C ILE A 130 -10.95 5.27 -8.99
N ASP A 131 -9.96 6.11 -8.72
CA ASP A 131 -9.86 7.47 -9.29
C ASP A 131 -9.75 7.43 -10.84
N LYS A 132 -8.99 6.45 -11.36
CA LYS A 132 -8.88 6.24 -12.81
C LYS A 132 -10.11 5.60 -13.44
N ASN A 133 -10.86 4.80 -12.69
CA ASN A 133 -12.08 4.14 -13.13
C ASN A 133 -13.13 4.13 -12.00
N PRO A 134 -13.95 5.19 -11.89
CA PRO A 134 -14.97 5.31 -10.84
C PRO A 134 -16.01 4.17 -10.85
N ASN A 135 -16.17 3.44 -11.96
CA ASN A 135 -17.08 2.28 -12.01
C ASN A 135 -16.65 1.14 -11.07
N LEU A 136 -15.35 1.09 -10.68
CA LEU A 136 -14.85 0.14 -9.69
C LEU A 136 -15.46 0.34 -8.30
N PHE A 137 -15.98 1.52 -8.04
CA PHE A 137 -16.66 1.83 -6.78
C PHE A 137 -17.93 1.00 -6.58
N SER A 138 -18.61 0.64 -7.68
CA SER A 138 -19.83 -0.21 -7.65
C SER A 138 -19.54 -1.63 -7.16
N GLU A 139 -18.33 -2.14 -7.39
CA GLU A 139 -17.90 -3.45 -6.89
C GLU A 139 -17.77 -3.48 -5.36
N PHE A 140 -17.47 -2.33 -4.73
CA PHE A 140 -17.28 -2.23 -3.29
C PHE A 140 -18.56 -2.12 -2.48
N TYR A 141 -19.53 -1.35 -2.99
CA TYR A 141 -20.67 -0.89 -2.20
C TYR A 141 -22.03 -1.28 -2.76
N GLY A 142 -22.06 -2.03 -3.87
CA GLY A 142 -23.30 -2.40 -4.57
C GLY A 142 -23.91 -1.25 -5.37
N GLU A 143 -24.76 -1.56 -6.34
CA GLU A 143 -25.29 -0.60 -7.32
C GLU A 143 -26.06 0.57 -6.70
N SER A 144 -26.80 0.34 -5.61
CA SER A 144 -27.62 1.41 -5.01
C SER A 144 -26.82 2.46 -4.25
N PHE A 145 -25.68 2.09 -3.67
CA PHE A 145 -24.74 3.03 -3.04
C PHE A 145 -23.86 3.72 -4.09
N SER A 146 -23.52 2.99 -5.14
CA SER A 146 -22.72 3.46 -6.26
C SER A 146 -23.37 4.63 -7.00
N SER A 147 -24.68 4.58 -7.27
CA SER A 147 -25.37 5.64 -7.99
C SER A 147 -25.38 6.95 -7.22
N LYS A 148 -25.62 6.89 -5.90
CA LYS A 148 -25.65 8.07 -5.02
C LYS A 148 -24.25 8.65 -4.80
N PHE A 149 -23.24 7.78 -4.66
CA PHE A 149 -21.85 8.19 -4.52
C PHE A 149 -21.30 8.78 -5.82
N LYS A 150 -21.65 8.20 -6.97
CA LYS A 150 -21.27 8.70 -8.29
C LYS A 150 -21.79 10.15 -8.48
N GLU A 151 -23.05 10.40 -8.11
CA GLU A 151 -23.62 11.74 -8.15
C GLU A 151 -22.89 12.73 -7.24
N ILE A 152 -22.54 12.31 -6.00
CA ILE A 152 -21.78 13.15 -5.05
C ILE A 152 -20.35 13.37 -5.57
N TYR A 153 -19.71 12.34 -6.12
CA TYR A 153 -18.35 12.41 -6.64
C TYR A 153 -18.26 13.28 -7.90
N GLU A 154 -19.25 13.21 -8.80
CA GLU A 154 -19.36 14.06 -9.98
C GLU A 154 -19.56 15.53 -9.58
N LYS A 155 -20.45 15.81 -8.61
CA LYS A 155 -20.65 17.16 -8.04
C LYS A 155 -19.39 17.69 -7.37
N TYR A 156 -18.67 16.84 -6.61
CA TYR A 156 -17.41 17.23 -5.97
C TYR A 156 -16.31 17.53 -6.99
N ASN A 157 -16.16 16.69 -8.02
CA ASN A 157 -15.18 16.93 -9.08
C ASN A 157 -15.52 18.17 -9.90
N GLN A 158 -16.78 18.40 -10.20
CA GLN A 158 -17.23 19.63 -10.87
C GLN A 158 -16.91 20.86 -10.01
N TYR A 159 -17.24 20.82 -8.72
CA TYR A 159 -16.89 21.89 -7.77
C TYR A 159 -15.38 22.11 -7.67
N ARG A 160 -14.58 21.04 -7.64
CA ARG A 160 -13.12 21.10 -7.60
C ARG A 160 -12.54 21.73 -8.86
N LEU A 161 -13.03 21.35 -10.03
CA LEU A 161 -12.59 21.92 -11.31
C LEU A 161 -12.94 23.41 -11.43
N GLU A 162 -14.12 23.82 -10.98
CA GLU A 162 -14.60 25.19 -11.06
C GLU A 162 -13.93 26.12 -10.02
N ASN A 163 -13.63 25.62 -8.82
CA ASN A 163 -13.23 26.46 -7.68
C ASN A 163 -11.78 26.26 -7.20
N LEU A 164 -11.16 25.08 -7.41
CA LEU A 164 -9.82 24.76 -6.90
C LEU A 164 -8.76 24.64 -7.98
N MET A 165 -9.12 24.26 -9.21
CA MET A 165 -8.16 24.08 -10.30
C MET A 165 -7.65 25.36 -10.96
N PRO A 166 -8.34 26.50 -10.98
CA PRO A 166 -7.77 27.74 -11.49
C PRO A 166 -6.50 28.15 -10.78
N GLU A 167 -6.36 27.85 -9.49
CA GLU A 167 -5.15 28.17 -8.72
C GLU A 167 -4.04 27.14 -8.88
N PHE A 168 -4.36 25.85 -9.02
CA PHE A 168 -3.36 24.78 -9.18
C PHE A 168 -2.66 24.79 -10.54
N ASN A 169 -3.33 25.19 -11.62
CA ASN A 169 -2.72 25.33 -12.94
C ASN A 169 -1.72 26.48 -13.01
N LYS A 170 -1.79 27.45 -12.09
CA LYS A 170 -0.84 28.58 -12.02
C LYS A 170 0.57 28.17 -11.58
N TYR A 171 0.71 27.02 -10.91
CA TYR A 171 1.98 26.50 -10.39
C TYR A 171 2.57 25.34 -11.21
N ARG A 172 1.94 24.96 -12.33
CA ARG A 172 2.34 23.79 -13.15
C ARG A 172 2.97 24.15 -14.50
N LEU A 173 3.18 25.42 -14.79
CA LEU A 173 3.68 25.87 -16.08
C LEU A 173 5.05 26.57 -16.01
N GLU A 174 5.87 26.30 -14.98
CA GLU A 174 7.26 26.77 -14.90
C GLU A 174 8.18 25.61 -14.50
N ASP A 175 8.28 24.58 -15.37
CA ASP A 175 9.40 23.65 -15.44
C ASP A 175 9.60 23.19 -16.90
#